data_ffc1ce2d83c479979a46a8f2a32158a6
#
_entry.id   ffc1ce2d83c479979a46a8f2a32158a6
#
_cell.length_a   1.000
_cell.length_b   1.000
_cell.length_c   1.000
_cell.angle_alpha   90.00
_cell.angle_beta   90.00
_cell.angle_gamma   90.00
#
_symmetry.space_group_name_H-M   'P 1'
#
loop_
_entity.id
_entity.type
_entity.pdbx_description
1 polymer ?
#
loop_
_entity_poly.entity_id
_entity_poly.type
_entity_poly.pdbx_seq_one_letter_code
_entity_poly.pdbx_strand_id
1 'polypeptide(L)'
;GYGQTESTLLIGFLKDTEQRPGSMGKAIPGSRVAVVDDEGNKVDTNVKGNIALPLDFPGLFKGYFKDEKRTKDAHAGDYYITGDLAHIDEDGYFWFEGRRDDIIISSGYTIGPFEVEDALTNHEAVKECAVVASPHPIRGNIVKAFIILKEGYKPSDDLVKELQTFSKKVVAPYKYPRAIEFVEDLPKTNSGKIRRVELREAERTKHNNAQNK
;
A
#
# COMPACT_ATOMS: atom_id res chain seq x y z
N GLY A 1 -1.60 14.87 -5.42
CA GLY A 1 -0.72 15.24 -4.31
C GLY A 1 -0.81 14.29 -3.13
N TYR A 2 0.14 14.38 -2.20
CA TYR A 2 0.25 13.53 -1.03
C TYR A 2 0.36 14.36 0.25
N GLY A 3 -0.34 13.94 1.28
CA GLY A 3 -0.30 14.50 2.63
C GLY A 3 -1.10 13.62 3.59
N GLN A 4 -0.97 13.88 4.89
CA GLN A 4 -1.64 13.14 5.95
C GLN A 4 -2.27 14.10 6.96
N THR A 5 -3.15 13.59 7.82
CA THR A 5 -3.72 14.34 8.95
C THR A 5 -2.62 14.76 9.94
N GLU A 6 -1.60 13.93 10.09
CA GLU A 6 -0.42 14.16 10.93
C GLU A 6 0.51 15.25 10.37
N SER A 7 0.32 15.65 9.13
CA SER A 7 1.11 16.65 8.43
C SER A 7 0.20 17.52 7.56
N THR A 8 0.78 18.34 6.70
CA THR A 8 0.06 19.08 5.66
C THR A 8 0.22 18.38 4.30
N LEU A 9 -0.10 19.08 3.20
CA LEU A 9 0.28 18.67 1.86
C LEU A 9 1.81 18.73 1.73
N LEU A 10 2.43 17.62 1.35
CA LEU A 10 3.89 17.44 1.34
C LEU A 10 4.47 17.32 -0.06
N ILE A 11 3.73 16.65 -0.95
CA ILE A 11 4.15 16.33 -2.31
C ILE A 11 2.99 16.65 -3.24
N GLY A 12 3.27 17.23 -4.39
CA GLY A 12 2.22 17.56 -5.35
C GLY A 12 2.75 18.15 -6.65
N PHE A 13 1.83 18.46 -7.53
CA PHE A 13 2.10 19.18 -8.76
C PHE A 13 1.78 20.67 -8.54
N LEU A 14 2.80 21.51 -8.57
CA LEU A 14 2.65 22.95 -8.60
C LEU A 14 2.42 23.42 -10.05
N LYS A 15 2.01 24.68 -10.21
CA LYS A 15 1.63 25.25 -11.51
C LYS A 15 2.66 24.98 -12.63
N ASP A 16 3.95 25.03 -12.31
CA ASP A 16 5.03 24.88 -13.28
C ASP A 16 5.70 23.49 -13.22
N THR A 17 5.08 22.53 -12.52
CA THR A 17 5.59 21.16 -12.46
C THR A 17 5.00 20.35 -13.61
N GLU A 18 5.87 19.76 -14.45
CA GLU A 18 5.45 18.83 -15.48
C GLU A 18 4.66 17.67 -14.87
N GLN A 19 3.51 17.35 -15.45
CA GLN A 19 2.69 16.25 -14.97
C GLN A 19 3.24 14.92 -15.44
N ARG A 20 3.51 14.02 -14.47
CA ARG A 20 3.90 12.63 -14.73
C ARG A 20 2.83 11.69 -14.19
N PRO A 21 1.99 11.09 -15.07
CA PRO A 21 0.96 10.16 -14.64
C PRO A 21 1.54 9.01 -13.80
N GLY A 22 0.89 8.68 -12.69
CA GLY A 22 1.34 7.66 -11.74
C GLY A 22 2.25 8.18 -10.62
N SER A 23 2.92 9.34 -10.79
CA SER A 23 3.68 9.95 -9.69
C SER A 23 2.80 10.78 -8.76
N MET A 24 3.28 11.03 -7.54
CA MET A 24 2.63 11.95 -6.60
C MET A 24 3.01 13.42 -6.85
N GLY A 25 3.94 13.67 -7.78
CA GLY A 25 4.55 14.99 -8.01
C GLY A 25 5.88 15.16 -7.29
N LYS A 26 6.24 16.41 -7.01
CA LYS A 26 7.50 16.79 -6.33
C LYS A 26 7.24 17.32 -4.92
N ALA A 27 8.27 17.34 -4.09
CA ALA A 27 8.20 17.96 -2.77
C ALA A 27 7.69 19.40 -2.83
N ILE A 28 6.70 19.73 -2.03
CA ILE A 28 6.23 21.12 -1.89
C ILE A 28 7.35 21.96 -1.27
N PRO A 29 7.65 23.15 -1.81
CA PRO A 29 8.69 24.01 -1.25
C PRO A 29 8.54 24.22 0.25
N GLY A 30 9.60 23.99 0.98
CA GLY A 30 9.62 24.09 2.45
C GLY A 30 9.10 22.87 3.21
N SER A 31 8.52 21.85 2.55
CA SER A 31 8.06 20.63 3.24
C SER A 31 9.21 19.81 3.84
N ARG A 32 10.40 19.86 3.25
CA ARG A 32 11.59 19.08 3.64
C ARG A 32 11.33 17.56 3.69
N VAL A 33 10.27 17.09 2.99
CA VAL A 33 9.93 15.66 2.87
C VAL A 33 11.10 14.91 2.22
N ALA A 34 11.38 13.73 2.75
CA ALA A 34 12.45 12.85 2.26
C ALA A 34 11.96 11.40 2.17
N VAL A 35 12.76 10.57 1.52
CA VAL A 35 12.62 9.11 1.60
C VAL A 35 13.81 8.59 2.40
N VAL A 36 13.53 7.79 3.45
CA VAL A 36 14.53 7.30 4.40
C VAL A 36 14.39 5.80 4.63
N ASP A 37 15.48 5.18 5.08
CA ASP A 37 15.48 3.79 5.57
C ASP A 37 14.78 3.66 6.93
N ASP A 38 14.83 2.46 7.52
CA ASP A 38 14.21 2.20 8.82
C ASP A 38 14.96 2.84 10.00
N GLU A 39 16.21 3.23 9.80
CA GLU A 39 17.05 3.93 10.75
C GLU A 39 16.95 5.47 10.66
N GLY A 40 16.27 5.99 9.62
CA GLY A 40 16.10 7.42 9.39
C GLY A 40 17.20 8.04 8.53
N ASN A 41 18.03 7.25 7.84
CA ASN A 41 18.99 7.77 6.88
C ASN A 41 18.32 7.96 5.51
N LYS A 42 18.64 9.04 4.80
CA LYS A 42 18.14 9.24 3.44
C LYS A 42 18.66 8.15 2.52
N VAL A 43 17.76 7.62 1.68
CA VAL A 43 18.11 6.63 0.67
C VAL A 43 18.50 7.31 -0.65
N ASP A 44 19.20 6.58 -1.51
CA ASP A 44 19.58 7.05 -2.85
C ASP A 44 18.36 7.13 -3.80
N THR A 45 18.53 7.82 -4.90
CA THR A 45 17.57 7.91 -6.00
C THR A 45 17.16 6.53 -6.50
N ASN A 46 15.87 6.35 -6.79
CA ASN A 46 15.24 5.09 -7.19
C ASN A 46 15.30 3.97 -6.12
N VAL A 47 15.76 4.28 -4.92
CA VAL A 47 15.72 3.34 -3.79
C VAL A 47 14.43 3.56 -2.99
N LYS A 48 13.72 2.47 -2.73
CA LYS A 48 12.50 2.46 -1.93
C LYS A 48 12.81 2.69 -0.47
N GLY A 49 12.03 3.55 0.16
CA GLY A 49 12.10 3.83 1.60
C GLY A 49 10.80 4.43 2.14
N ASN A 50 10.83 4.84 3.39
CA ASN A 50 9.72 5.46 4.07
C ASN A 50 9.63 6.95 3.70
N ILE A 51 8.44 7.44 3.37
CA ILE A 51 8.20 8.88 3.30
C ILE A 51 8.32 9.44 4.72
N ALA A 52 9.15 10.45 4.89
CA ALA A 52 9.51 10.96 6.20
C ALA A 52 9.58 12.49 6.24
N LEU A 53 9.36 13.04 7.42
CA LEU A 53 9.44 14.48 7.72
C LEU A 53 10.38 14.73 8.89
N PRO A 54 11.22 15.76 8.83
CA PRO A 54 11.99 16.16 10.00
C PRO A 54 11.08 16.45 11.20
N LEU A 55 11.48 16.03 12.40
CA LEU A 55 10.69 16.22 13.63
C LEU A 55 10.47 17.70 13.98
N ASP A 56 11.32 18.59 13.50
CA ASP A 56 11.19 20.03 13.65
C ASP A 56 10.37 20.71 12.55
N PHE A 57 9.71 19.93 11.65
CA PHE A 57 8.85 20.47 10.62
C PHE A 57 7.62 21.18 11.22
N PRO A 58 7.38 22.47 10.95
CA PRO A 58 6.31 23.24 11.59
C PRO A 58 4.89 22.70 11.33
N GLY A 59 4.69 22.00 10.20
CA GLY A 59 3.42 21.39 9.82
C GLY A 59 3.19 19.99 10.40
N LEU A 60 4.13 19.46 11.20
CA LEU A 60 3.98 18.16 11.83
C LEU A 60 3.07 18.27 13.06
N PHE A 61 2.18 17.28 13.26
CA PHE A 61 1.34 17.16 14.45
C PHE A 61 2.18 17.05 15.73
N LYS A 62 1.56 17.30 16.90
CA LYS A 62 2.27 17.24 18.19
C LYS A 62 2.40 15.83 18.75
N GLY A 63 1.66 14.88 18.19
CA GLY A 63 1.62 13.48 18.61
C GLY A 63 0.21 12.92 18.67
N TYR A 64 0.10 11.63 18.89
CA TYR A 64 -1.18 10.95 19.08
C TYR A 64 -1.71 11.21 20.49
N PHE A 65 -2.98 11.60 20.58
CA PHE A 65 -3.60 11.97 21.85
C PHE A 65 -3.62 10.77 22.82
N LYS A 66 -2.99 10.96 24.00
CA LYS A 66 -2.86 9.93 25.05
C LYS A 66 -2.18 8.62 24.58
N ASP A 67 -1.36 8.68 23.52
CA ASP A 67 -0.63 7.53 23.00
C ASP A 67 0.81 7.91 22.65
N GLU A 68 1.59 8.12 23.72
CA GLU A 68 3.01 8.47 23.60
C GLU A 68 3.83 7.35 22.94
N LYS A 69 3.44 6.09 23.21
CA LYS A 69 4.12 4.94 22.60
C LYS A 69 4.01 4.98 21.10
N ARG A 70 2.80 5.11 20.56
CA ARG A 70 2.56 5.21 19.13
C ARG A 70 3.27 6.43 18.51
N THR A 71 3.31 7.54 19.24
CA THR A 71 4.02 8.73 18.79
C THR A 71 5.51 8.45 18.62
N LYS A 72 6.15 7.81 19.63
CA LYS A 72 7.57 7.44 19.58
C LYS A 72 7.86 6.37 18.51
N ASP A 73 6.99 5.37 18.41
CA ASP A 73 7.13 4.27 17.42
C ASP A 73 7.04 4.77 15.96
N ALA A 74 6.49 5.99 15.75
CA ALA A 74 6.47 6.64 14.45
C ALA A 74 7.71 7.49 14.13
N HIS A 75 8.76 7.42 14.96
CA HIS A 75 10.01 8.14 14.73
C HIS A 75 11.14 7.19 14.34
N ALA A 76 12.03 7.65 13.44
CA ALA A 76 13.30 7.02 13.12
C ALA A 76 14.37 8.11 12.99
N GLY A 77 15.42 8.07 13.83
CA GLY A 77 16.39 9.15 13.92
C GLY A 77 15.70 10.51 14.15
N ASP A 78 15.99 11.47 13.30
CA ASP A 78 15.43 12.82 13.35
C ASP A 78 14.14 12.98 12.53
N TYR A 79 13.51 11.88 12.14
CA TYR A 79 12.35 11.86 11.24
C TYR A 79 11.10 11.25 11.87
N TYR A 80 9.96 11.85 11.57
CA TYR A 80 8.65 11.22 11.65
C TYR A 80 8.43 10.36 10.40
N ILE A 81 8.05 9.10 10.59
CA ILE A 81 7.79 8.12 9.54
C ILE A 81 6.29 8.05 9.27
N THR A 82 5.88 8.35 8.04
CA THR A 82 4.46 8.42 7.67
C THR A 82 3.77 7.05 7.60
N GLY A 83 4.55 5.98 7.51
CA GLY A 83 4.06 4.62 7.26
C GLY A 83 3.75 4.34 5.79
N ASP A 84 4.00 5.30 4.92
CA ASP A 84 3.87 5.16 3.47
C ASP A 84 5.26 5.02 2.84
N LEU A 85 5.37 4.16 1.83
CA LEU A 85 6.61 3.88 1.12
C LEU A 85 6.61 4.56 -0.24
N ALA A 86 7.76 5.06 -0.64
CA ALA A 86 7.99 5.65 -1.95
C ALA A 86 9.44 5.50 -2.38
N HIS A 87 9.73 5.80 -3.65
CA HIS A 87 11.05 6.18 -4.12
C HIS A 87 11.00 7.56 -4.78
N ILE A 88 12.16 8.19 -4.93
CA ILE A 88 12.32 9.46 -5.66
C ILE A 88 13.11 9.14 -6.92
N ASP A 89 12.61 9.56 -8.09
CA ASP A 89 13.32 9.40 -9.35
C ASP A 89 14.42 10.47 -9.54
N GLU A 90 15.17 10.34 -10.61
CA GLU A 90 16.29 11.23 -10.96
C GLU A 90 15.86 12.70 -11.17
N ASP A 91 14.60 12.91 -11.53
CA ASP A 91 14.02 14.25 -11.73
C ASP A 91 13.30 14.79 -10.47
N GLY A 92 13.34 14.05 -9.34
CA GLY A 92 12.78 14.43 -8.06
C GLY A 92 11.27 14.19 -7.89
N TYR A 93 10.67 13.35 -8.74
CA TYR A 93 9.29 12.92 -8.55
C TYR A 93 9.20 11.77 -7.56
N PHE A 94 8.19 11.83 -6.72
CA PHE A 94 7.88 10.76 -5.77
C PHE A 94 6.91 9.77 -6.38
N TRP A 95 7.24 8.49 -6.25
CA TRP A 95 6.45 7.36 -6.74
C TRP A 95 5.99 6.53 -5.55
N PHE A 96 4.68 6.39 -5.39
CA PHE A 96 4.08 5.66 -4.27
C PHE A 96 4.25 4.15 -4.44
N GLU A 97 4.77 3.49 -3.40
CA GLU A 97 5.03 2.04 -3.40
C GLU A 97 4.03 1.26 -2.54
N GLY A 98 3.29 1.95 -1.71
CA GLY A 98 2.29 1.35 -0.83
C GLY A 98 2.43 1.76 0.63
N ARG A 99 1.60 1.17 1.48
CA ARG A 99 1.74 1.30 2.92
C ARG A 99 2.66 0.21 3.45
N ARG A 100 3.53 0.58 4.40
CA ARG A 100 4.43 -0.37 5.07
C ARG A 100 3.66 -1.55 5.69
N ASP A 101 2.52 -1.25 6.34
CA ASP A 101 1.68 -2.25 6.99
C ASP A 101 0.95 -3.18 6.01
N ASP A 102 0.78 -2.74 4.77
CA ASP A 102 0.06 -3.49 3.74
C ASP A 102 0.98 -4.34 2.86
N ILE A 103 2.30 -4.15 2.97
CA ILE A 103 3.29 -4.93 2.21
C ILE A 103 3.13 -6.43 2.47
N ILE A 104 3.11 -7.20 1.40
CA ILE A 104 2.98 -8.65 1.43
C ILE A 104 4.35 -9.28 1.24
N ILE A 105 4.83 -9.99 2.26
CA ILE A 105 6.07 -10.78 2.16
C ILE A 105 5.67 -12.22 1.82
N SER A 106 5.97 -12.66 0.60
CA SER A 106 5.64 -13.99 0.09
C SER A 106 6.89 -14.68 -0.47
N SER A 107 7.33 -15.77 0.13
CA SER A 107 8.55 -16.51 -0.26
C SER A 107 9.78 -15.59 -0.41
N GLY A 108 9.95 -14.61 0.48
CA GLY A 108 11.06 -13.65 0.46
C GLY A 108 10.87 -12.45 -0.48
N TYR A 109 9.83 -12.43 -1.31
CA TYR A 109 9.51 -11.27 -2.15
C TYR A 109 8.66 -10.26 -1.40
N THR A 110 9.00 -8.98 -1.58
CA THR A 110 8.23 -7.84 -1.08
C THR A 110 7.28 -7.36 -2.18
N ILE A 111 5.97 -7.42 -1.92
CA ILE A 111 4.92 -7.14 -2.91
C ILE A 111 4.02 -6.04 -2.36
N GLY A 112 3.90 -4.94 -3.11
CA GLY A 112 2.93 -3.89 -2.84
C GLY A 112 1.53 -4.33 -3.28
N PRO A 113 0.50 -4.23 -2.44
CA PRO A 113 -0.86 -4.63 -2.83
C PRO A 113 -1.43 -3.77 -3.96
N PHE A 114 -1.09 -2.48 -4.00
CA PHE A 114 -1.64 -1.51 -4.96
C PHE A 114 -1.36 -1.86 -6.42
N GLU A 115 -0.16 -2.31 -6.75
CA GLU A 115 0.16 -2.70 -8.13
C GLU A 115 -0.62 -3.93 -8.60
N VAL A 116 -0.95 -4.82 -7.67
CA VAL A 116 -1.79 -6.00 -7.97
C VAL A 116 -3.26 -5.59 -8.08
N GLU A 117 -3.72 -4.67 -7.23
CA GLU A 117 -5.07 -4.10 -7.30
C GLU A 117 -5.27 -3.32 -8.60
N ASP A 118 -4.30 -2.48 -8.98
CA ASP A 118 -4.34 -1.72 -10.24
C ASP A 118 -4.43 -2.68 -11.44
N ALA A 119 -3.58 -3.70 -11.47
CA ALA A 119 -3.64 -4.71 -12.51
C ALA A 119 -5.03 -5.37 -12.60
N LEU A 120 -5.59 -5.80 -11.46
CA LEU A 120 -6.90 -6.48 -11.43
C LEU A 120 -8.06 -5.57 -11.81
N THR A 121 -8.03 -4.29 -11.41
CA THR A 121 -9.10 -3.32 -11.74
C THR A 121 -9.17 -2.96 -13.22
N ASN A 122 -8.09 -3.20 -13.98
CA ASN A 122 -8.09 -3.07 -15.43
C ASN A 122 -8.82 -4.22 -16.15
N HIS A 123 -9.20 -5.29 -15.44
CA HIS A 123 -9.99 -6.38 -16.00
C HIS A 123 -11.48 -6.00 -16.08
N GLU A 124 -12.14 -6.37 -17.21
CA GLU A 124 -13.52 -5.97 -17.46
C GLU A 124 -14.53 -6.45 -16.40
N ALA A 125 -14.29 -7.60 -15.78
CA ALA A 125 -15.17 -8.18 -14.76
C ALA A 125 -15.04 -7.52 -13.37
N VAL A 126 -13.96 -6.78 -13.11
CA VAL A 126 -13.63 -6.26 -11.78
C VAL A 126 -14.18 -4.85 -11.58
N LYS A 127 -15.02 -4.68 -10.57
CA LYS A 127 -15.54 -3.39 -10.14
C LYS A 127 -14.59 -2.71 -9.14
N GLU A 128 -14.19 -3.46 -8.13
CA GLU A 128 -13.30 -3.00 -7.05
C GLU A 128 -12.57 -4.21 -6.47
N CYS A 129 -11.36 -4.04 -5.99
CA CYS A 129 -10.66 -5.11 -5.30
C CYS A 129 -9.79 -4.59 -4.16
N ALA A 130 -9.48 -5.48 -3.24
CA ALA A 130 -8.51 -5.29 -2.18
C ALA A 130 -7.56 -6.47 -2.13
N VAL A 131 -6.26 -6.20 -2.04
CA VAL A 131 -5.23 -7.23 -1.98
C VAL A 131 -4.54 -7.20 -0.63
N VAL A 132 -4.41 -8.37 0.00
CA VAL A 132 -3.79 -8.51 1.31
C VAL A 132 -2.91 -9.76 1.39
N ALA A 133 -2.05 -9.78 2.43
CA ALA A 133 -1.34 -10.99 2.84
C ALA A 133 -2.34 -11.99 3.47
N SER A 134 -2.36 -13.23 2.98
CA SER A 134 -3.05 -14.35 3.61
C SER A 134 -2.03 -15.39 4.08
N PRO A 135 -2.06 -15.85 5.35
CA PRO A 135 -1.09 -16.79 5.87
C PRO A 135 -1.05 -18.10 5.06
N HIS A 136 0.15 -18.64 4.85
CA HIS A 136 0.36 -19.86 4.10
C HIS A 136 1.50 -20.68 4.69
N PRO A 137 1.34 -22.01 4.93
CA PRO A 137 2.30 -22.82 5.69
C PRO A 137 3.70 -22.88 5.07
N ILE A 138 3.82 -22.81 3.75
CA ILE A 138 5.11 -22.94 3.06
C ILE A 138 5.71 -21.58 2.69
N ARG A 139 4.87 -20.57 2.40
CA ARG A 139 5.30 -19.28 1.83
C ARG A 139 5.34 -18.15 2.84
N GLY A 140 5.01 -18.41 4.11
CA GLY A 140 4.72 -17.39 5.11
C GLY A 140 3.39 -16.71 4.81
N ASN A 141 3.30 -16.00 3.68
CA ASN A 141 2.03 -15.49 3.14
C ASN A 141 1.93 -15.74 1.64
N ILE A 142 0.70 -15.66 1.14
CA ILE A 142 0.38 -15.53 -0.27
C ILE A 142 -0.36 -14.23 -0.54
N VAL A 143 -0.29 -13.77 -1.77
CA VAL A 143 -1.12 -12.65 -2.25
C VAL A 143 -2.55 -13.17 -2.41
N LYS A 144 -3.50 -12.54 -1.70
CA LYS A 144 -4.92 -12.83 -1.80
C LYS A 144 -5.69 -11.58 -2.21
N ALA A 145 -6.55 -11.72 -3.22
CA ALA A 145 -7.43 -10.65 -3.70
C ALA A 145 -8.87 -10.91 -3.26
N PHE A 146 -9.53 -9.90 -2.69
CA PHE A 146 -10.96 -9.82 -2.49
C PHE A 146 -11.53 -8.96 -3.61
N ILE A 147 -12.48 -9.47 -4.36
CA ILE A 147 -12.95 -8.85 -5.61
C ILE A 147 -14.47 -8.68 -5.58
N ILE A 148 -14.92 -7.44 -5.83
CA ILE A 148 -16.29 -7.12 -6.16
C ILE A 148 -16.41 -7.16 -7.68
N LEU A 149 -17.33 -7.99 -8.19
CA LEU A 149 -17.58 -8.09 -9.62
C LEU A 149 -18.50 -6.96 -10.12
N LYS A 150 -18.34 -6.60 -11.39
CA LYS A 150 -19.32 -5.76 -12.09
C LYS A 150 -20.60 -6.54 -12.35
N GLU A 151 -21.69 -5.81 -12.59
CA GLU A 151 -22.97 -6.37 -12.99
C GLU A 151 -22.83 -7.23 -14.26
N GLY A 152 -23.51 -8.39 -14.27
CA GLY A 152 -23.43 -9.36 -15.36
C GLY A 152 -22.38 -10.46 -15.18
N TYR A 153 -21.40 -10.29 -14.29
CA TYR A 153 -20.41 -11.32 -13.99
C TYR A 153 -20.80 -12.12 -12.75
N LYS A 154 -20.47 -13.41 -12.74
CA LYS A 154 -20.76 -14.31 -11.62
C LYS A 154 -19.47 -15.01 -11.15
N PRO A 155 -19.34 -15.25 -9.83
CA PRO A 155 -18.24 -16.04 -9.29
C PRO A 155 -18.15 -17.41 -9.95
N SER A 156 -16.94 -17.79 -10.39
CA SER A 156 -16.65 -19.13 -10.92
C SER A 156 -15.14 -19.42 -10.83
N ASP A 157 -14.79 -20.70 -10.82
CA ASP A 157 -13.38 -21.14 -10.85
C ASP A 157 -12.67 -20.75 -12.15
N ASP A 158 -13.40 -20.67 -13.24
CA ASP A 158 -12.84 -20.25 -14.53
C ASP A 158 -12.51 -18.75 -14.52
N LEU A 159 -13.36 -17.91 -13.94
CA LEU A 159 -13.06 -16.50 -13.76
C LEU A 159 -11.87 -16.28 -12.80
N VAL A 160 -11.71 -17.10 -11.76
CA VAL A 160 -10.50 -17.08 -10.90
C VAL A 160 -9.25 -17.32 -11.73
N LYS A 161 -9.22 -18.35 -12.58
CA LYS A 161 -8.09 -18.68 -13.45
C LYS A 161 -7.80 -17.58 -14.47
N GLU A 162 -8.86 -17.02 -15.04
CA GLU A 162 -8.78 -15.89 -15.98
C GLU A 162 -8.12 -14.67 -15.32
N LEU A 163 -8.60 -14.24 -14.18
CA LEU A 163 -8.05 -13.11 -13.41
C LEU A 163 -6.60 -13.34 -12.99
N GLN A 164 -6.26 -14.56 -12.56
CA GLN A 164 -4.88 -14.93 -12.23
C GLN A 164 -3.99 -14.88 -13.48
N THR A 165 -4.46 -15.34 -14.61
CA THR A 165 -3.72 -15.32 -15.88
C THR A 165 -3.55 -13.90 -16.39
N PHE A 166 -4.60 -13.09 -16.30
CA PHE A 166 -4.55 -11.66 -16.64
C PHE A 166 -3.54 -10.92 -15.79
N SER A 167 -3.62 -11.07 -14.46
CA SER A 167 -2.68 -10.43 -13.54
C SER A 167 -1.22 -10.81 -13.83
N LYS A 168 -0.92 -12.09 -14.12
CA LYS A 168 0.43 -12.55 -14.48
C LYS A 168 1.01 -11.90 -15.74
N LYS A 169 0.18 -11.38 -16.62
CA LYS A 169 0.62 -10.68 -17.85
C LYS A 169 0.96 -9.21 -17.57
N VAL A 170 0.36 -8.63 -16.53
CA VAL A 170 0.48 -7.19 -16.21
C VAL A 170 1.53 -6.96 -15.14
N VAL A 171 1.56 -7.79 -14.07
CA VAL A 171 2.56 -7.69 -13.00
C VAL A 171 3.58 -8.81 -13.07
N ALA A 172 4.70 -8.64 -12.37
CA ALA A 172 5.72 -9.69 -12.30
C ALA A 172 5.13 -11.04 -11.81
N PRO A 173 5.56 -12.19 -12.36
CA PRO A 173 4.93 -13.50 -12.10
C PRO A 173 4.85 -13.93 -10.64
N TYR A 174 5.69 -13.39 -9.74
CA TYR A 174 5.62 -13.69 -8.31
C TYR A 174 4.56 -12.88 -7.56
N LYS A 175 4.02 -11.80 -8.17
CA LYS A 175 3.08 -10.85 -7.56
C LYS A 175 1.60 -11.22 -7.74
N TYR A 176 1.25 -12.09 -8.71
CA TYR A 176 -0.14 -12.40 -8.99
C TYR A 176 -0.87 -12.98 -7.78
N PRO A 177 -2.18 -12.74 -7.63
CA PRO A 177 -2.96 -13.28 -6.52
C PRO A 177 -3.09 -14.81 -6.63
N ARG A 178 -2.57 -15.53 -5.62
CA ARG A 178 -2.67 -16.99 -5.55
C ARG A 178 -4.02 -17.46 -5.05
N ALA A 179 -4.72 -16.60 -4.33
CA ALA A 179 -6.09 -16.81 -3.89
C ALA A 179 -6.95 -15.62 -4.30
N ILE A 180 -8.17 -15.90 -4.74
CA ILE A 180 -9.20 -14.89 -5.05
C ILE A 180 -10.46 -15.29 -4.31
N GLU A 181 -11.09 -14.32 -3.63
CA GLU A 181 -12.39 -14.46 -2.98
C GLU A 181 -13.31 -13.38 -3.55
N PHE A 182 -14.44 -13.79 -4.13
CA PHE A 182 -15.46 -12.86 -4.58
C PHE A 182 -16.34 -12.45 -3.40
N VAL A 183 -16.53 -11.14 -3.24
CA VAL A 183 -17.28 -10.54 -2.14
C VAL A 183 -18.29 -9.53 -2.64
N GLU A 184 -19.35 -9.30 -1.87
CA GLU A 184 -20.37 -8.30 -2.21
C GLU A 184 -19.93 -6.89 -1.82
N ASP A 185 -19.13 -6.76 -0.76
CA ASP A 185 -18.62 -5.47 -0.26
C ASP A 185 -17.23 -5.62 0.36
N LEU A 186 -16.52 -4.49 0.46
CA LEU A 186 -15.21 -4.37 1.11
C LEU A 186 -15.32 -3.45 2.33
N PRO A 187 -14.67 -3.77 3.45
CA PRO A 187 -14.69 -2.92 4.63
C PRO A 187 -14.04 -1.56 4.30
N LYS A 188 -14.75 -0.47 4.62
CA LYS A 188 -14.32 0.90 4.32
C LYS A 188 -14.38 1.80 5.55
N THR A 189 -13.52 2.81 5.54
CA THR A 189 -13.63 3.93 6.47
C THR A 189 -14.82 4.82 6.10
N ASN A 190 -15.21 5.74 7.00
CA ASN A 190 -16.23 6.75 6.70
C ASN A 190 -15.87 7.64 5.49
N SER A 191 -14.59 7.73 5.15
CA SER A 191 -14.09 8.46 3.97
C SER A 191 -13.99 7.59 2.70
N GLY A 192 -14.47 6.35 2.73
CA GLY A 192 -14.49 5.43 1.57
C GLY A 192 -13.17 4.68 1.32
N LYS A 193 -12.15 4.81 2.17
CA LYS A 193 -10.89 4.08 2.01
C LYS A 193 -11.04 2.63 2.50
N ILE A 194 -10.53 1.66 1.73
CA ILE A 194 -10.55 0.23 2.10
C ILE A 194 -9.73 0.00 3.37
N ARG A 195 -10.32 -0.71 4.33
CA ARG A 195 -9.71 -1.10 5.61
C ARG A 195 -9.03 -2.46 5.48
N ARG A 196 -7.87 -2.51 4.81
CA ARG A 196 -7.11 -3.76 4.59
C ARG A 196 -6.72 -4.48 5.88
N VAL A 197 -6.58 -3.75 6.97
CA VAL A 197 -6.31 -4.34 8.31
C VAL A 197 -7.40 -5.35 8.70
N GLU A 198 -8.67 -5.05 8.49
CA GLU A 198 -9.77 -5.96 8.81
C GLU A 198 -9.73 -7.24 7.96
N LEU A 199 -9.43 -7.11 6.67
CA LEU A 199 -9.28 -8.27 5.79
C LEU A 199 -8.09 -9.17 6.21
N ARG A 200 -6.95 -8.55 6.59
CA ARG A 200 -5.78 -9.29 7.08
C ARG A 200 -6.07 -10.02 8.40
N GLU A 201 -6.75 -9.38 9.32
CA GLU A 201 -7.14 -9.98 10.61
C GLU A 201 -8.11 -11.14 10.41
N ALA A 202 -9.09 -11.00 9.53
CA ALA A 202 -10.01 -12.07 9.16
C ALA A 202 -9.25 -13.28 8.57
N GLU A 203 -8.28 -13.05 7.69
CA GLU A 203 -7.45 -14.13 7.11
C GLU A 203 -6.59 -14.83 8.16
N ARG A 204 -5.97 -14.07 9.07
CA ARG A 204 -5.22 -14.66 10.20
C ARG A 204 -6.10 -15.51 11.10
N THR A 205 -7.30 -15.03 11.40
CA THR A 205 -8.27 -15.77 12.23
C THR A 205 -8.73 -17.05 11.54
N LYS A 206 -9.06 -16.99 10.23
CA LYS A 206 -9.40 -18.19 9.43
C LYS A 206 -8.28 -19.24 9.49
N HIS A 207 -7.03 -18.79 9.31
CA HIS A 207 -5.86 -19.69 9.32
C HIS A 207 -5.65 -20.34 10.68
N ASN A 208 -5.70 -19.57 11.77
CA ASN A 208 -5.52 -20.10 13.14
C ASN A 208 -6.61 -21.11 13.49
N ASN A 209 -7.87 -20.85 13.11
CA ASN A 209 -8.98 -21.79 13.34
C ASN A 209 -8.85 -23.07 12.53
N ALA A 210 -8.20 -23.03 11.35
CA ALA A 210 -7.93 -24.22 10.55
C ALA A 210 -6.79 -25.10 11.10
N GLN A 211 -5.83 -24.51 11.83
CA GLN A 211 -4.75 -25.24 12.47
C GLN A 211 -5.14 -25.91 13.79
N ASN A 212 -6.21 -25.42 14.42
CA ASN A 212 -6.71 -25.95 15.70
C ASN A 212 -7.79 -27.04 15.54
N LYS A 213 -8.07 -27.48 14.32
CA LYS A 213 -8.96 -28.59 13.97
C LYS A 213 -8.17 -29.79 13.44
#